data_13c8b756655b1908d1b9f5b0cc820efb
#
_entry.id   13c8b756655b1908d1b9f5b0cc820efb
#
_cell.length_a   1.000
_cell.length_b   1.000
_cell.length_c   1.000
_cell.angle_alpha   90.00
_cell.angle_beta   90.00
_cell.angle_gamma   90.00
#
_symmetry.space_group_name_H-M   'P 1'
#
loop_
_entity.id
_entity.type
_entity.pdbx_description
1 polymer ?
#
loop_
_entity_poly.entity_id
_entity_poly.type
_entity_poly.pdbx_seq_one_letter_code
_entity_poly.pdbx_strand_id
1 'polypeptide(L)'
;MTKIHKVIILITLLIIIGNTQVAAKKKCLPKIFAYGVSYSFTDTIIYITSIQEIDSAWVDGKSEFLVDRNYYSYQLKEYFNKKNDMNRVCAIFYAKKHKDITKKYIKMMKKFSKRKNIDIRQIPDTEFQFKTEIPDPESLIEKQELTKAERKALKAAAKKDKKQSKKKKAQTEKASTT
;
A
#
# COMPACT_ATOMS: atom_id res chain seq x y z
N MET A 1 -49.32 -12.43 -15.29
CA MET A 1 -48.29 -11.71 -14.52
C MET A 1 -48.55 -10.21 -14.61
N THR A 2 -48.87 -9.60 -13.48
CA THR A 2 -49.18 -8.16 -13.40
C THR A 2 -47.93 -7.31 -13.71
N LYS A 3 -48.12 -6.09 -14.22
CA LYS A 3 -47.00 -5.17 -14.53
C LYS A 3 -46.08 -4.96 -13.31
N ILE A 4 -46.62 -5.02 -12.10
CA ILE A 4 -45.93 -4.89 -10.83
C ILE A 4 -44.91 -6.03 -10.63
N HIS A 5 -45.26 -7.29 -10.93
CA HIS A 5 -44.34 -8.44 -10.82
C HIS A 5 -43.14 -8.33 -11.78
N LYS A 6 -43.37 -7.82 -13.00
CA LYS A 6 -42.30 -7.60 -13.98
C LYS A 6 -41.32 -6.52 -13.48
N VAL A 7 -41.82 -5.45 -12.86
CA VAL A 7 -40.96 -4.38 -12.31
C VAL A 7 -40.16 -4.89 -11.10
N ILE A 8 -40.76 -5.69 -10.22
CA ILE A 8 -40.06 -6.26 -9.06
C ILE A 8 -38.97 -7.22 -9.52
N ILE A 9 -39.23 -8.07 -10.53
CA ILE A 9 -38.22 -8.98 -11.10
C ILE A 9 -37.07 -8.19 -11.75
N LEU A 10 -37.37 -7.09 -12.45
CA LEU A 10 -36.35 -6.24 -13.04
C LEU A 10 -35.46 -5.55 -11.99
N ILE A 11 -36.04 -5.07 -10.90
CA ILE A 11 -35.33 -4.44 -9.79
C ILE A 11 -34.44 -5.46 -9.07
N THR A 12 -34.96 -6.67 -8.81
CA THR A 12 -34.17 -7.74 -8.16
C THR A 12 -33.01 -8.20 -9.05
N LEU A 13 -33.21 -8.29 -10.37
CA LEU A 13 -32.16 -8.62 -11.31
C LEU A 13 -31.07 -7.54 -11.34
N LEU A 14 -31.44 -6.26 -11.27
CA LEU A 14 -30.49 -5.13 -11.23
C LEU A 14 -29.64 -5.13 -9.96
N ILE A 15 -30.18 -5.57 -8.82
CA ILE A 15 -29.48 -5.65 -7.54
C ILE A 15 -28.44 -6.78 -7.52
N ILE A 16 -28.71 -7.88 -8.26
CA ILE A 16 -27.79 -9.04 -8.33
C ILE A 16 -26.54 -8.74 -9.18
N ILE A 17 -26.66 -7.88 -10.21
CA ILE A 17 -25.54 -7.55 -11.13
C ILE A 17 -24.54 -6.57 -10.47
N GLY A 18 -24.93 -5.84 -9.42
CA GLY A 18 -24.13 -4.78 -8.79
C GLY A 18 -23.00 -5.24 -7.86
N ASN A 19 -22.81 -6.53 -7.60
CA ASN A 19 -21.91 -7.02 -6.54
C ASN A 19 -20.70 -7.82 -7.03
N THR A 20 -20.30 -7.72 -8.28
CA THR A 20 -19.01 -8.28 -8.69
C THR A 20 -17.87 -7.36 -8.22
N GLN A 21 -17.43 -7.56 -6.99
CA GLN A 21 -16.18 -6.99 -6.53
C GLN A 21 -15.04 -7.74 -7.26
N VAL A 22 -14.51 -7.10 -8.29
CA VAL A 22 -13.32 -7.59 -8.96
C VAL A 22 -12.15 -7.36 -8.01
N ALA A 23 -11.75 -8.40 -7.34
CA ALA A 23 -10.55 -8.46 -6.56
C ALA A 23 -9.34 -8.12 -7.44
N ALA A 24 -8.52 -7.18 -7.01
CA ALA A 24 -7.35 -6.74 -7.76
C ALA A 24 -6.20 -7.72 -7.53
N LYS A 25 -6.02 -8.69 -8.42
CA LYS A 25 -4.90 -9.64 -8.35
C LYS A 25 -3.56 -8.90 -8.47
N LYS A 26 -2.64 -9.18 -7.56
CA LYS A 26 -1.25 -8.73 -7.69
C LYS A 26 -0.62 -9.33 -8.94
N LYS A 27 0.11 -8.52 -9.69
CA LYS A 27 0.74 -8.91 -10.96
C LYS A 27 2.25 -8.73 -10.86
N CYS A 28 2.99 -9.77 -11.20
CA CYS A 28 4.43 -9.65 -11.41
C CYS A 28 4.71 -9.02 -12.76
N LEU A 29 5.48 -7.95 -12.78
CA LEU A 29 6.03 -7.32 -13.97
C LEU A 29 7.45 -7.84 -14.18
N PRO A 30 7.85 -8.15 -15.43
CA PRO A 30 9.19 -8.63 -15.70
C PRO A 30 10.25 -7.63 -15.27
N LYS A 31 9.95 -6.33 -15.41
CA LYS A 31 10.82 -5.24 -14.95
C LYS A 31 10.06 -3.95 -14.68
N ILE A 32 10.62 -3.14 -13.80
CA ILE A 32 10.26 -1.74 -13.57
C ILE A 32 11.53 -0.89 -13.55
N PHE A 33 11.37 0.41 -13.71
CA PHE A 33 12.45 1.39 -13.55
C PHE A 33 12.18 2.23 -12.32
N ALA A 34 13.18 2.40 -11.46
CA ALA A 34 13.01 3.11 -10.19
C ALA A 34 14.21 3.98 -9.85
N TYR A 35 13.98 4.99 -9.02
CA TYR A 35 15.02 5.74 -8.32
C TYR A 35 14.56 6.06 -6.91
N GLY A 36 15.51 6.20 -6.01
CA GLY A 36 15.29 6.58 -4.63
C GLY A 36 15.64 8.04 -4.38
N VAL A 37 14.96 8.64 -3.41
CA VAL A 37 15.27 9.97 -2.89
C VAL A 37 15.37 9.86 -1.38
N SER A 38 16.42 10.46 -0.81
CA SER A 38 16.59 10.54 0.63
C SER A 38 16.83 11.99 1.06
N TYR A 39 16.15 12.41 2.12
CA TYR A 39 16.34 13.73 2.72
C TYR A 39 16.26 13.62 4.25
N SER A 40 16.85 14.60 4.92
CA SER A 40 16.77 14.73 6.38
C SER A 40 16.07 16.04 6.74
N PHE A 41 15.57 16.12 7.96
CA PHE A 41 15.07 17.37 8.55
C PHE A 41 16.17 18.15 9.27
N THR A 42 17.33 17.53 9.46
CA THR A 42 18.47 18.09 10.22
C THR A 42 19.53 18.71 9.33
N ASP A 43 19.49 18.43 8.02
CA ASP A 43 20.43 18.98 7.04
C ASP A 43 19.73 19.42 5.75
N THR A 44 20.48 20.02 4.85
CA THR A 44 20.01 20.51 3.55
C THR A 44 20.39 19.59 2.39
N ILE A 45 20.92 18.39 2.69
CA ILE A 45 21.40 17.45 1.68
C ILE A 45 20.27 16.55 1.22
N ILE A 46 20.05 16.51 -0.08
CA ILE A 46 19.15 15.56 -0.73
C ILE A 46 19.98 14.57 -1.54
N TYR A 47 19.86 13.29 -1.23
CA TYR A 47 20.44 12.24 -2.03
C TYR A 47 19.41 11.71 -3.01
N ILE A 48 19.85 11.43 -4.24
CA ILE A 48 19.04 10.81 -5.27
C ILE A 48 19.86 9.71 -5.95
N THR A 49 19.27 8.51 -6.07
CA THR A 49 19.96 7.42 -6.77
C THR A 49 19.89 7.62 -8.29
N SER A 50 20.77 6.96 -9.03
CA SER A 50 20.57 6.74 -10.47
C SER A 50 19.23 6.02 -10.74
N ILE A 51 18.73 6.12 -11.98
CA ILE A 51 17.58 5.31 -12.40
C ILE A 51 18.06 3.89 -12.60
N GLN A 52 17.44 2.94 -11.91
CA GLN A 52 17.81 1.53 -11.92
C GLN A 52 16.68 0.68 -12.47
N GLU A 53 17.03 -0.41 -13.12
CA GLU A 53 16.09 -1.46 -13.52
C GLU A 53 15.96 -2.47 -12.37
N ILE A 54 14.72 -2.83 -12.04
CA ILE A 54 14.40 -3.83 -11.01
C ILE A 54 13.58 -4.91 -11.70
N ASP A 55 14.09 -6.13 -11.70
CA ASP A 55 13.43 -7.28 -12.29
C ASP A 55 12.37 -7.85 -11.36
N SER A 56 11.37 -8.53 -11.96
CA SER A 56 10.35 -9.31 -11.24
C SER A 56 9.61 -8.54 -10.16
N ALA A 57 9.27 -7.28 -10.42
CA ALA A 57 8.59 -6.42 -9.47
C ALA A 57 7.07 -6.69 -9.45
N TRP A 58 6.50 -6.76 -8.26
CA TRP A 58 5.07 -6.99 -8.07
C TRP A 58 4.31 -5.67 -7.96
N VAL A 59 3.18 -5.59 -8.66
CA VAL A 59 2.27 -4.43 -8.63
C VAL A 59 0.84 -4.90 -8.36
N ASP A 60 0.08 -4.04 -7.70
CA ASP A 60 -1.36 -4.22 -7.58
C ASP A 60 -2.02 -4.12 -8.95
N GLY A 61 -2.88 -5.07 -9.30
CA GLY A 61 -3.45 -5.18 -10.65
C GLY A 61 -4.41 -4.05 -11.02
N LYS A 62 -5.01 -3.39 -10.04
CA LYS A 62 -5.99 -2.31 -10.25
C LYS A 62 -5.35 -0.93 -10.14
N SER A 63 -4.63 -0.68 -9.07
CA SER A 63 -4.03 0.63 -8.78
C SER A 63 -2.67 0.80 -9.44
N GLU A 64 -2.07 -0.31 -9.90
CA GLU A 64 -0.70 -0.37 -10.42
C GLU A 64 0.37 0.08 -9.43
N PHE A 65 0.03 0.16 -8.13
CA PHE A 65 1.00 0.47 -7.09
C PHE A 65 1.99 -0.66 -6.90
N LEU A 66 3.25 -0.29 -6.68
CA LEU A 66 4.32 -1.22 -6.34
C LEU A 66 3.99 -1.88 -5.00
N VAL A 67 3.89 -3.20 -5.01
CA VAL A 67 3.68 -4.01 -3.80
C VAL A 67 4.96 -3.90 -2.96
N ASP A 68 4.78 -3.86 -1.65
CA ASP A 68 5.88 -3.78 -0.69
C ASP A 68 6.86 -2.61 -0.94
N ARG A 69 6.33 -1.51 -1.46
CA ARG A 69 7.07 -0.28 -1.74
C ARG A 69 7.92 0.20 -0.55
N ASN A 70 7.44 -0.08 0.66
CA ASN A 70 8.14 0.31 1.88
C ASN A 70 9.47 -0.43 2.05
N TYR A 71 9.56 -1.69 1.63
CA TYR A 71 10.81 -2.46 1.69
C TYR A 71 11.89 -1.86 0.78
N TYR A 72 11.52 -1.43 -0.42
CA TYR A 72 12.46 -0.71 -1.29
C TYR A 72 12.96 0.60 -0.66
N SER A 73 12.07 1.36 -0.04
CA SER A 73 12.47 2.57 0.70
C SER A 73 13.36 2.24 1.89
N TYR A 74 13.10 1.09 2.53
CA TYR A 74 13.88 0.60 3.66
C TYR A 74 15.30 0.17 3.23
N GLN A 75 15.47 -0.47 2.07
CA GLN A 75 16.80 -0.80 1.52
C GLN A 75 17.68 0.47 1.40
N LEU A 76 17.10 1.57 0.89
CA LEU A 76 17.83 2.84 0.81
C LEU A 76 18.12 3.42 2.21
N LYS A 77 17.20 3.28 3.15
CA LYS A 77 17.41 3.70 4.53
C LYS A 77 18.53 2.92 5.21
N GLU A 78 18.59 1.59 5.00
CA GLU A 78 19.67 0.75 5.51
C GLU A 78 21.05 1.14 4.95
N TYR A 79 21.10 1.50 3.67
CA TYR A 79 22.34 2.00 3.07
C TYR A 79 22.89 3.22 3.85
N PHE A 80 22.02 4.18 4.22
CA PHE A 80 22.43 5.33 5.02
C PHE A 80 22.77 4.97 6.46
N ASN A 81 22.03 4.06 7.07
CA ASN A 81 22.31 3.58 8.42
C ASN A 81 23.70 2.93 8.49
N LYS A 82 24.12 2.15 7.49
CA LYS A 82 25.46 1.56 7.39
C LYS A 82 26.56 2.62 7.23
N LYS A 83 26.22 3.79 6.70
CA LYS A 83 27.14 4.95 6.59
C LYS A 83 27.08 5.88 7.82
N ASN A 84 26.41 5.47 8.89
CA ASN A 84 26.16 6.28 10.11
C ASN A 84 25.39 7.59 9.86
N ASP A 85 24.66 7.68 8.72
CA ASP A 85 23.81 8.82 8.39
C ASP A 85 22.36 8.46 8.72
N MET A 86 22.04 8.48 9.99
CA MET A 86 20.74 8.12 10.53
C MET A 86 19.71 9.26 10.32
N ASN A 87 18.43 8.95 10.57
CA ASN A 87 17.33 9.92 10.55
C ASN A 87 16.97 10.47 9.16
N ARG A 88 17.28 9.73 8.10
CA ARG A 88 16.86 10.07 6.75
C ARG A 88 15.50 9.49 6.41
N VAL A 89 14.69 10.28 5.73
CA VAL A 89 13.44 9.85 5.12
C VAL A 89 13.75 9.41 3.70
N CYS A 90 13.48 8.15 3.40
CA CYS A 90 13.73 7.55 2.11
C CYS A 90 12.41 7.26 1.39
N ALA A 91 12.36 7.55 0.10
CA ALA A 91 11.21 7.28 -0.76
C ALA A 91 11.65 6.73 -2.11
N ILE A 92 10.87 5.80 -2.66
CA ILE A 92 11.10 5.26 -4.01
C ILE A 92 10.07 5.81 -4.97
N PHE A 93 10.52 6.12 -6.18
CA PHE A 93 9.72 6.47 -7.34
C PHE A 93 9.94 5.42 -8.42
N TYR A 94 8.88 4.96 -9.06
CA TYR A 94 8.98 3.92 -10.08
C TYR A 94 8.04 4.19 -11.26
N ALA A 95 8.32 3.52 -12.37
CA ALA A 95 7.46 3.45 -13.54
C ALA A 95 7.72 2.14 -14.30
N LYS A 96 6.74 1.71 -15.09
CA LYS A 96 6.86 0.53 -15.96
C LYS A 96 7.76 0.78 -17.17
N LYS A 97 7.88 2.04 -17.61
CA LYS A 97 8.65 2.44 -18.79
C LYS A 97 9.77 3.38 -18.39
N HIS A 98 10.96 3.17 -18.96
CA HIS A 98 12.12 4.03 -18.74
C HIS A 98 11.83 5.51 -19.06
N LYS A 99 11.13 5.79 -20.16
CA LYS A 99 10.74 7.16 -20.54
C LYS A 99 9.92 7.88 -19.45
N ASP A 100 9.05 7.16 -18.76
CA ASP A 100 8.15 7.76 -17.76
C ASP A 100 8.88 8.03 -16.45
N ILE A 101 9.78 7.13 -16.04
CA ILE A 101 10.61 7.36 -14.85
C ILE A 101 11.61 8.50 -15.10
N THR A 102 12.19 8.59 -16.30
CA THR A 102 13.08 9.69 -16.68
C THR A 102 12.38 11.04 -16.59
N LYS A 103 11.15 11.14 -17.06
CA LYS A 103 10.35 12.37 -16.90
C LYS A 103 10.13 12.73 -15.42
N LYS A 104 9.79 11.75 -14.59
CA LYS A 104 9.63 11.94 -13.15
C LYS A 104 10.94 12.40 -12.50
N TYR A 105 12.05 11.77 -12.87
CA TYR A 105 13.38 12.10 -12.38
C TYR A 105 13.77 13.55 -12.72
N ILE A 106 13.66 13.94 -13.99
CA ILE A 106 13.96 15.31 -14.45
C ILE A 106 13.07 16.33 -13.73
N LYS A 107 11.76 16.03 -13.58
CA LYS A 107 10.83 16.91 -12.87
C LYS A 107 11.24 17.07 -11.40
N MET A 108 11.69 16.00 -10.77
CA MET A 108 12.16 16.02 -9.38
C MET A 108 13.45 16.84 -9.25
N MET A 109 14.43 16.61 -10.12
CA MET A 109 15.67 17.38 -10.16
C MET A 109 15.41 18.88 -10.35
N LYS A 110 14.56 19.25 -11.32
CA LYS A 110 14.14 20.65 -11.52
C LYS A 110 13.43 21.27 -10.30
N LYS A 111 12.67 20.46 -9.54
CA LYS A 111 12.02 20.92 -8.31
C LYS A 111 13.04 21.21 -7.22
N PHE A 112 14.04 20.36 -7.07
CA PHE A 112 15.07 20.53 -6.04
C PHE A 112 16.04 21.65 -6.39
N SER A 113 16.47 21.77 -7.65
CA SER A 113 17.39 22.83 -8.11
C SER A 113 16.83 24.25 -7.97
N LYS A 114 15.49 24.40 -7.89
CA LYS A 114 14.85 25.70 -7.63
C LYS A 114 14.89 26.12 -6.16
N ARG A 115 15.21 25.22 -5.25
CA ARG A 115 15.29 25.53 -3.82
C ARG A 115 16.67 26.09 -3.49
N LYS A 116 16.71 27.27 -2.90
CA LYS A 116 17.95 27.84 -2.37
C LYS A 116 18.42 27.01 -1.17
N ASN A 117 19.70 26.87 -1.01
CA ASN A 117 20.34 26.16 0.13
C ASN A 117 20.09 24.64 0.20
N ILE A 118 19.89 23.97 -0.94
CA ILE A 118 19.84 22.51 -1.01
C ILE A 118 21.06 22.00 -1.79
N ASP A 119 21.77 21.06 -1.17
CA ASP A 119 22.86 20.30 -1.81
C ASP A 119 22.28 18.98 -2.35
N ILE A 120 22.36 18.77 -3.66
CA ILE A 120 21.85 17.55 -4.30
C ILE A 120 23.03 16.64 -4.59
N ARG A 121 23.05 15.47 -3.96
CA ARG A 121 24.07 14.46 -4.15
C ARG A 121 23.50 13.22 -4.84
N GLN A 122 24.16 12.79 -5.89
CA GLN A 122 23.76 11.59 -6.61
C GLN A 122 24.47 10.36 -6.02
N ILE A 123 23.73 9.27 -5.85
CA ILE A 123 24.25 7.96 -5.47
C ILE A 123 24.29 7.12 -6.75
N PRO A 124 25.52 6.74 -7.22
CA PRO A 124 25.65 5.90 -8.39
C PRO A 124 25.21 4.47 -8.11
N ASP A 125 24.88 3.73 -9.17
CA ASP A 125 24.50 2.31 -9.09
C ASP A 125 25.64 1.39 -8.60
N THR A 126 26.88 1.84 -8.71
CA THR A 126 28.05 1.15 -8.12
C THR A 126 28.06 1.16 -6.59
N GLU A 127 27.42 2.16 -5.95
CA GLU A 127 27.35 2.27 -4.49
C GLU A 127 26.08 1.66 -3.90
N PHE A 128 24.99 1.78 -4.61
CA PHE A 128 23.69 1.30 -4.14
C PHE A 128 22.82 0.80 -5.29
N GLN A 129 22.32 -0.41 -5.13
CA GLN A 129 21.35 -1.01 -6.04
C GLN A 129 20.15 -1.55 -5.27
N PHE A 130 18.96 -1.30 -5.81
CA PHE A 130 17.73 -1.93 -5.30
C PHE A 130 17.73 -3.41 -5.63
N LYS A 131 17.41 -4.22 -4.64
CA LYS A 131 17.16 -5.65 -4.81
C LYS A 131 15.67 -5.90 -4.97
N THR A 132 15.32 -6.88 -5.80
CA THR A 132 13.93 -7.32 -5.95
C THR A 132 13.37 -7.79 -4.61
N GLU A 133 12.19 -7.32 -4.28
CA GLU A 133 11.43 -7.79 -3.12
C GLU A 133 10.39 -8.80 -3.60
N ILE A 134 10.42 -9.98 -3.02
CA ILE A 134 9.43 -11.03 -3.25
C ILE A 134 8.39 -10.88 -2.14
N PRO A 135 7.14 -10.52 -2.48
CA PRO A 135 6.09 -10.39 -1.47
C PRO A 135 5.86 -11.70 -0.74
N ASP A 136 5.54 -11.62 0.53
CA ASP A 136 5.14 -12.76 1.32
C ASP A 136 4.02 -13.53 0.61
N PRO A 137 4.12 -14.86 0.45
CA PRO A 137 3.08 -15.70 -0.14
C PRO A 137 1.69 -15.44 0.45
N GLU A 138 1.58 -15.22 1.75
CA GLU A 138 0.32 -14.84 2.40
C GLU A 138 -0.21 -13.48 1.94
N SER A 139 0.66 -12.56 1.57
CA SER A 139 0.29 -11.25 1.03
C SER A 139 -0.15 -11.32 -0.43
N LEU A 140 0.23 -12.37 -1.15
CA LEU A 140 -0.21 -12.65 -2.51
C LEU A 140 -1.59 -13.32 -2.54
N ILE A 141 -1.93 -14.04 -1.47
CA ILE A 141 -3.28 -14.57 -1.24
C ILE A 141 -4.11 -13.39 -0.74
N GLU A 142 -4.97 -12.90 -1.61
CA GLU A 142 -5.88 -11.81 -1.28
C GLU A 142 -6.67 -12.18 -0.03
N LYS A 143 -6.43 -11.47 1.08
CA LYS A 143 -7.38 -11.46 2.19
C LYS A 143 -8.68 -10.94 1.61
N GLN A 144 -9.67 -11.82 1.42
CA GLN A 144 -11.01 -11.41 1.01
C GLN A 144 -11.43 -10.27 1.94
N GLU A 145 -11.42 -9.06 1.42
CA GLU A 145 -11.97 -7.94 2.20
C GLU A 145 -13.43 -8.27 2.45
N LEU A 146 -13.74 -8.51 3.71
CA LEU A 146 -15.11 -8.74 4.19
C LEU A 146 -16.02 -7.70 3.54
N THR A 147 -17.03 -8.15 2.84
CA THR A 147 -18.03 -7.28 2.24
C THR A 147 -18.63 -6.35 3.29
N LYS A 148 -19.19 -5.21 2.88
CA LYS A 148 -19.89 -4.32 3.83
C LYS A 148 -20.94 -5.06 4.65
N ALA A 149 -21.59 -6.09 4.07
CA ALA A 149 -22.56 -6.94 4.75
C ALA A 149 -21.91 -7.81 5.82
N GLU A 150 -20.79 -8.45 5.52
CA GLU A 150 -20.02 -9.27 6.47
C GLU A 150 -19.41 -8.44 7.59
N ARG A 151 -18.86 -7.25 7.27
CA ARG A 151 -18.39 -6.28 8.30
C ARG A 151 -19.54 -5.84 9.22
N LYS A 152 -20.76 -5.65 8.69
CA LYS A 152 -21.93 -5.28 9.47
C LYS A 152 -22.42 -6.45 10.32
N ALA A 153 -22.40 -7.67 9.78
CA ALA A 153 -22.73 -8.90 10.51
C ALA A 153 -21.75 -9.18 11.66
N LEU A 154 -20.43 -9.06 11.41
CA LEU A 154 -19.40 -9.19 12.45
C LEU A 154 -19.54 -8.15 13.56
N LYS A 155 -19.81 -6.88 13.22
CA LYS A 155 -20.08 -5.84 14.21
C LYS A 155 -21.38 -6.08 15.01
N ALA A 156 -22.40 -6.66 14.37
CA ALA A 156 -23.65 -7.02 15.04
C ALA A 156 -23.46 -8.22 15.99
N ALA A 157 -22.69 -9.23 15.57
CA ALA A 157 -22.33 -10.38 16.41
C ALA A 157 -21.52 -9.94 17.63
N ALA A 158 -20.46 -9.14 17.44
CA ALA A 158 -19.66 -8.60 18.55
C ALA A 158 -20.45 -7.73 19.54
N LYS A 159 -21.50 -7.02 19.06
CA LYS A 159 -22.41 -6.29 19.94
C LYS A 159 -23.32 -7.21 20.74
N LYS A 160 -23.77 -8.34 20.16
CA LYS A 160 -24.59 -9.35 20.87
C LYS A 160 -23.77 -10.03 21.97
N ASP A 161 -22.54 -10.42 21.70
CA ASP A 161 -21.63 -11.06 22.67
C ASP A 161 -21.33 -10.13 23.85
N LYS A 162 -21.05 -8.84 23.58
CA LYS A 162 -20.87 -7.84 24.64
C LYS A 162 -22.12 -7.61 25.48
N LYS A 163 -23.32 -7.74 24.89
CA LYS A 163 -24.59 -7.62 25.64
C LYS A 163 -24.85 -8.85 26.52
N GLN A 164 -24.50 -10.06 26.02
CA GLN A 164 -24.66 -11.30 26.78
C GLN A 164 -23.65 -11.40 27.94
N SER A 165 -22.41 -10.99 27.71
CA SER A 165 -21.39 -10.99 28.77
C SER A 165 -21.70 -9.98 29.88
N LYS A 166 -22.26 -8.81 29.54
CA LYS A 166 -22.78 -7.85 30.55
C LYS A 166 -23.96 -8.36 31.33
N LYS A 167 -24.91 -9.09 30.67
CA LYS A 167 -26.06 -9.69 31.38
C LYS A 167 -25.64 -10.81 32.33
N LYS A 168 -24.67 -11.67 31.91
CA LYS A 168 -24.10 -12.71 32.79
C LYS A 168 -23.38 -12.13 34.00
N LYS A 169 -22.58 -11.08 33.85
CA LYS A 169 -21.93 -10.40 34.99
C LYS A 169 -22.93 -9.80 35.96
N ALA A 170 -23.97 -9.14 35.49
CA ALA A 170 -25.00 -8.56 36.34
C ALA A 170 -25.88 -9.61 37.09
N GLN A 171 -26.02 -10.83 36.54
CA GLN A 171 -26.69 -11.94 37.23
C GLN A 171 -25.80 -12.59 38.28
N THR A 172 -24.49 -12.69 38.04
CA THR A 172 -23.55 -13.25 39.02
C THR A 172 -23.34 -12.33 40.21
N GLU A 173 -23.37 -11.01 40.04
CA GLU A 173 -23.29 -10.04 41.13
C GLU A 173 -24.57 -10.05 42.01
N LYS A 174 -25.75 -10.29 41.45
CA LYS A 174 -26.98 -10.41 42.22
C LYS A 174 -27.10 -11.71 42.99
N ALA A 175 -26.45 -12.78 42.56
CA ALA A 175 -26.44 -14.08 43.23
C ALA A 175 -25.42 -14.20 44.39
N SER A 176 -24.47 -13.26 44.50
CA SER A 176 -23.45 -13.23 45.56
C SER A 176 -23.78 -12.27 46.71
N THR A 177 -24.95 -11.63 46.70
CA THR A 177 -25.37 -10.64 47.72
C THR A 177 -26.65 -11.10 48.48
N THR A 178 -27.00 -12.40 48.36
CA THR A 178 -28.02 -13.07 49.16
C THR A 178 -27.38 -14.19 49.96
#